data_65c013ea359e85941e066fbc3045144e
#
_entry.id   65c013ea359e85941e066fbc3045144e
#
_cell.length_a   1.000
_cell.length_b   1.000
_cell.length_c   1.000
_cell.angle_alpha   90.00
_cell.angle_beta   90.00
_cell.angle_gamma   90.00
#
_symmetry.space_group_name_H-M   'P 1'
#
loop_
_entity.id
_entity.type
_entity.pdbx_description
1 polymer ?
#
loop_
_entity_poly.entity_id
_entity_poly.type
_entity_poly.pdbx_seq_one_letter_code
_entity_poly.pdbx_strand_id
1 'polypeptide(L)' 'MLIVDRIEAPLAVCEGDGGQVEIPLSELPETVKEGDVLIRTEEGYQVDVEETSRRRKKISALFQSLLES' A
#
# COMPACT_ATOMS: atom_id res chain seq x y z
N MET A 1 -7.01 -3.32 7.12
CA MET A 1 -6.34 -2.95 5.87
C MET A 1 -4.89 -2.56 6.17
N LEU A 2 -3.97 -3.06 5.39
CA LEU A 2 -2.57 -2.67 5.49
C LEU A 2 -2.18 -1.86 4.27
N ILE A 3 -1.46 -0.77 4.49
CA ILE A 3 -1.00 0.09 3.41
C ILE A 3 0.51 0.23 3.53
N VAL A 4 1.22 0.01 2.43
CA VAL A 4 2.68 0.15 2.44
C VAL A 4 3.03 1.63 2.52
N ASP A 5 3.60 2.04 3.65
CA ASP A 5 4.01 3.42 3.87
C ASP A 5 5.34 3.70 3.15
N ARG A 6 6.31 2.83 3.39
CA ARG A 6 7.62 2.95 2.76
C ARG A 6 8.32 1.61 2.72
N ILE A 7 9.30 1.50 1.85
CA ILE A 7 10.12 0.29 1.74
C ILE A 7 11.52 0.60 2.25
N GLU A 8 11.91 -0.11 3.30
CA GLU A 8 13.24 -0.02 3.88
C GLU A 8 13.85 -1.42 3.85
N ALA A 9 14.38 -1.81 2.69
CA ALA A 9 14.87 -3.16 2.48
C ALA A 9 15.79 -3.62 3.61
N PRO A 10 15.60 -4.83 4.13
CA PRO A 10 14.76 -5.91 3.60
C PRO A 10 13.31 -5.90 4.07
N LEU A 11 12.83 -4.81 4.65
CA LEU A 11 11.48 -4.72 5.22
C LEU A 11 10.60 -3.73 4.47
N ALA A 12 9.30 -3.97 4.50
CA ALA A 12 8.29 -2.99 4.12
C ALA A 12 7.63 -2.50 5.40
N VAL A 13 7.57 -1.19 5.58
CA VAL A 13 6.89 -0.59 6.73
C VAL A 13 5.46 -0.28 6.29
N CYS A 14 4.51 -0.91 6.97
CA CYS A 14 3.09 -0.80 6.62
C CYS A 14 2.30 -0.19 7.76
N GLU A 15 1.21 0.47 7.44
CA GLU A 15 0.28 0.96 8.43
C GLU A 15 -1.00 0.15 8.39
N GLY A 16 -1.45 -0.29 9.56
CA GLY A 16 -2.70 -1.00 9.74
C GLY A 16 -3.54 -0.34 10.81
N ASP A 17 -4.65 -0.97 11.14
CA ASP A 17 -5.59 -0.43 12.13
C ASP A 17 -4.98 -0.34 13.53
N GLY A 18 -4.01 -1.19 13.82
CA GLY A 18 -3.33 -1.22 15.12
C GLY A 18 -2.01 -0.47 15.17
N GLY A 19 -1.63 0.23 14.11
CA GLY A 19 -0.38 0.97 14.02
C GLY A 19 0.55 0.42 12.94
N GLN A 20 1.85 0.68 13.08
CA GLN A 20 2.83 0.25 12.10
C GLN A 20 3.17 -1.23 12.25
N VAL A 21 3.36 -1.88 11.11
CA VAL A 21 3.78 -3.28 11.04
C VAL A 21 4.92 -3.37 10.04
N GLU A 22 6.00 -4.06 10.42
CA GLU A 22 7.11 -4.32 9.51
C GLU A 22 6.97 -5.73 8.95
N ILE A 23 6.98 -5.83 7.62
CA ILE A 23 6.81 -7.11 6.93
C ILE A 23 8.04 -7.34 6.05
N PRO A 24 8.70 -8.52 6.17
CA PRO A 24 9.81 -8.83 5.29
C PRO A 24 9.39 -8.81 3.82
N LEU A 25 10.19 -8.20 2.98
CA LEU A 25 9.90 -8.14 1.54
C LEU A 25 9.78 -9.53 0.91
N SER A 26 10.45 -10.54 1.51
CA SER A 26 10.35 -11.91 1.03
C SER A 26 8.94 -12.50 1.16
N GLU A 27 8.10 -11.93 1.99
CA GLU A 27 6.72 -12.37 2.18
C GLU A 27 5.74 -11.60 1.31
N LEU A 28 6.22 -10.66 0.52
CA LEU A 28 5.39 -9.79 -0.33
C LEU A 28 5.65 -10.07 -1.81
N PRO A 29 4.69 -9.75 -2.67
CA PRO A 29 4.92 -9.84 -4.12
C PRO A 29 6.11 -8.97 -4.54
N GLU A 30 6.86 -9.42 -5.55
CA GLU A 30 8.02 -8.67 -6.04
C GLU A 30 7.66 -7.29 -6.58
N THR A 31 6.42 -7.12 -6.99
CA THR A 31 5.93 -5.87 -7.55
C THR A 31 5.42 -4.87 -6.51
N VAL A 32 5.54 -5.20 -5.23
CA VAL A 32 5.05 -4.34 -4.15
C VAL A 32 5.80 -3.00 -4.16
N LYS A 33 5.05 -1.93 -3.89
CA LYS A 33 5.62 -0.58 -3.86
C LYS A 33 4.85 0.29 -2.87
N GLU A 34 5.39 1.45 -2.56
CA GLU A 34 4.76 2.41 -1.67
C GLU A 34 3.36 2.77 -2.16
N GLY A 35 2.43 2.84 -1.23
CA GLY A 35 1.04 3.15 -1.51
C GLY A 35 0.17 1.94 -1.80
N ASP A 36 0.76 0.76 -1.96
CA ASP A 36 -0.01 -0.45 -2.21
C ASP A 36 -0.81 -0.84 -0.98
N VAL A 37 -2.05 -1.29 -1.22
CA VAL A 37 -2.90 -1.86 -0.19
C VAL A 37 -2.69 -3.36 -0.20
N LEU A 38 -2.43 -3.93 0.98
CA LEU A 38 -2.17 -5.36 1.12
C LEU A 38 -3.35 -6.07 1.77
N ILE A 39 -3.63 -7.26 1.28
CA ILE A 39 -4.57 -8.18 1.91
C ILE A 39 -3.84 -9.45 2.29
N ARG A 40 -4.24 -10.03 3.40
CA ARG A 40 -3.68 -11.28 3.85
C ARG A 40 -4.50 -12.45 3.30
N THR A 41 -3.81 -13.41 2.70
CA THR A 41 -4.42 -14.62 2.16
C THR A 41 -3.75 -15.84 2.80
N GLU A 42 -4.26 -17.03 2.48
CA GLU A 42 -3.66 -18.27 2.96
C GLU A 42 -2.23 -18.47 2.46
N GLU A 43 -1.90 -17.85 1.34
CA GLU A 43 -0.57 -17.94 0.73
C GLU A 43 0.38 -16.81 1.16
N GLY A 44 -0.10 -15.92 2.03
CA GLY A 44 0.68 -14.77 2.49
C GLY A 44 -0.03 -13.47 2.17
N TYR A 45 0.73 -12.45 1.78
CA TYR A 45 0.18 -11.14 1.45
C TYR A 45 0.09 -10.95 -0.05
N GLN A 46 -0.97 -10.26 -0.49
CA GLN A 46 -1.16 -9.89 -1.88
C GLN A 46 -1.55 -8.43 -1.96
N VAL A 47 -1.28 -7.81 -3.11
CA VAL A 47 -1.70 -6.43 -3.36
C VAL A 47 -3.15 -6.43 -3.78
N ASP A 48 -3.97 -5.63 -3.10
CA ASP A 48 -5.34 -5.40 -3.51
C ASP A 48 -5.33 -4.33 -4.61
N VAL A 49 -5.35 -4.78 -5.85
CA VAL A 49 -5.22 -3.91 -7.01
C VAL A 49 -6.36 -2.90 -7.11
N GLU A 50 -7.58 -3.34 -6.82
CA GLU A 50 -8.75 -2.47 -6.90
C GLU A 50 -8.68 -1.34 -5.86
N GLU A 51 -8.39 -1.69 -4.61
CA GLU A 51 -8.30 -0.69 -3.55
C GLU A 51 -7.13 0.25 -3.75
N THR A 52 -5.98 -0.29 -4.15
CA THR A 52 -4.79 0.51 -4.47
C THR A 52 -5.09 1.52 -5.57
N SER A 53 -5.74 1.07 -6.63
CA SER A 53 -6.09 1.91 -7.77
C SER A 53 -7.11 2.97 -7.37
N ARG A 54 -8.10 2.61 -6.58
CA ARG A 54 -9.13 3.52 -6.08
C ARG A 54 -8.51 4.65 -5.25
N ARG A 55 -7.57 4.30 -4.38
CA ARG A 55 -6.89 5.28 -3.54
C ARG A 55 -6.05 6.24 -4.38
N ARG A 56 -5.35 5.73 -5.38
CA ARG A 56 -4.54 6.56 -6.29
C ARG A 56 -5.40 7.53 -7.09
N LYS A 57 -6.53 7.07 -7.58
CA LYS A 57 -7.48 7.93 -8.31
C LYS A 57 -8.02 9.03 -7.42
N LYS A 58 -8.34 8.72 -6.18
CA LYS A 58 -8.84 9.69 -5.21
C LYS A 58 -7.81 10.78 -4.94
N ILE A 59 -6.56 10.38 -4.72
CA ILE A 59 -5.46 11.32 -4.48
C ILE A 59 -5.24 12.21 -5.72
N SER A 60 -5.24 11.61 -6.90
CA SER A 60 -5.07 12.32 -8.16
C SER A 60 -6.18 13.35 -8.39
N ALA A 61 -7.43 12.97 -8.11
CA ALA A 61 -8.57 13.88 -8.24
C ALA A 61 -8.46 15.07 -7.29
N LEU A 62 -8.05 14.82 -6.06
CA LEU A 62 -7.84 15.89 -5.08
C LEU A 62 -6.72 16.84 -5.53
N PHE A 63 -5.65 16.30 -6.06
CA PHE A 63 -4.53 17.07 -6.55
C PHE A 63 -4.94 17.97 -7.72
N GLN A 64 -5.70 17.43 -8.67
CA GLN A 64 -6.21 18.21 -9.80
C GLN A 64 -7.16 19.32 -9.34
N SER A 65 -8.00 19.02 -8.37
CA SER A 65 -8.92 20.02 -7.81
C SER A 65 -8.17 21.21 -7.23
N LEU A 66 -7.03 20.97 -6.58
CA LEU A 66 -6.19 22.03 -6.05
C LEU A 66 -5.54 22.87 -7.15
N LEU A 67 -5.19 22.24 -8.28
CA LEU A 67 -4.57 22.94 -9.38
C LEU A 67 -5.56 23.80 -10.18
N GLU A 68 -6.82 23.42 -10.18
CA GLU A 68 -7.88 24.11 -10.91
C GLU A 68 -8.53 25.26 -10.14
N SER A 69 -8.26 25.35 -8.85
CA SER A 69 -8.89 26.35 -7.97
C SER A 69 -8.15 27.73 -7.93
#